data_699fdfaf0e22034a887d7e08ef2d2481
#
_entry.id   699fdfaf0e22034a887d7e08ef2d2481
#
_cell.length_a   1.000
_cell.length_b   1.000
_cell.length_c   1.000
_cell.angle_alpha   90.00
_cell.angle_beta   90.00
_cell.angle_gamma   90.00
#
_symmetry.space_group_name_H-M   'P 1'
#
loop_
_entity.id
_entity.type
_entity.pdbx_description
1 polymer ?
#
loop_
_entity_poly.entity_id
_entity_poly.type
_entity_poly.pdbx_seq_one_letter_code
_entity_poly.pdbx_strand_id
1 'polypeptide(L)'
;MSAQPLARAFRQIGGMTAVSRVLGFVRDVVFAALLGAGPAADAFLVALKLPNMFRRLTAEGALSNAFVPAFARARREDGDEAAMALAGETQTTLTMVLVAFVILGEIFMPAVIGLLAPGFADTPDRMNAAITLARVTFPY
;
A
#
# COMPACT_ATOMS: atom_id res chain seq x y z
N MET A 1 -8.54 4.21 40.43
CA MET A 1 -7.99 3.72 39.13
C MET A 1 -6.84 4.65 38.77
N SER A 2 -5.60 4.16 38.80
CA SER A 2 -4.40 5.00 38.72
C SER A 2 -4.18 5.45 37.25
N ALA A 3 -4.04 6.76 37.04
CA ALA A 3 -3.76 7.39 35.74
C ALA A 3 -2.37 7.06 35.16
N GLN A 4 -1.53 6.38 35.94
CA GLN A 4 -0.15 6.03 35.56
C GLN A 4 -0.01 5.07 34.37
N PRO A 5 -0.81 3.99 34.21
CA PRO A 5 -0.68 3.10 33.05
C PRO A 5 -1.05 3.78 31.74
N LEU A 6 -2.04 4.67 31.76
CA LEU A 6 -2.44 5.43 30.58
C LEU A 6 -1.34 6.41 30.10
N ALA A 7 -0.75 7.15 31.02
CA ALA A 7 0.33 8.09 30.72
C ALA A 7 1.60 7.37 30.18
N ARG A 8 1.88 6.15 30.67
CA ARG A 8 2.99 5.33 30.17
C ARG A 8 2.70 4.82 28.75
N ALA A 9 1.49 4.34 28.49
CA ALA A 9 1.06 3.92 27.16
C ALA A 9 1.09 5.08 26.15
N PHE A 10 0.60 6.26 26.51
CA PHE A 10 0.67 7.46 25.68
C PHE A 10 2.10 7.87 25.34
N ARG A 11 3.02 7.83 26.30
CA ARG A 11 4.44 8.13 26.05
C ARG A 11 5.11 7.10 25.15
N GLN A 12 4.79 5.82 25.31
CA GLN A 12 5.34 4.77 24.44
C GLN A 12 4.84 4.90 23.02
N ILE A 13 3.53 5.04 22.81
CA ILE A 13 2.93 5.18 21.48
C ILE A 13 3.39 6.50 20.83
N GLY A 14 3.38 7.60 21.56
CA GLY A 14 3.84 8.90 21.07
C GLY A 14 5.33 8.91 20.73
N GLY A 15 6.16 8.28 21.57
CA GLY A 15 7.60 8.14 21.33
C GLY A 15 7.90 7.29 20.09
N MET A 16 7.26 6.13 19.95
CA MET A 16 7.44 5.27 18.77
C MET A 16 6.95 5.96 17.48
N THR A 17 5.85 6.69 17.56
CA THR A 17 5.34 7.47 16.43
C THR A 17 6.30 8.60 16.05
N ALA A 18 6.87 9.31 17.02
CA ALA A 18 7.85 10.35 16.78
C ALA A 18 9.12 9.78 16.13
N VAL A 19 9.66 8.67 16.65
CA VAL A 19 10.81 7.98 16.05
C VAL A 19 10.51 7.55 14.61
N SER A 20 9.35 6.94 14.36
CA SER A 20 8.95 6.53 13.01
C SER A 20 8.86 7.72 12.05
N ARG A 21 8.34 8.87 12.50
CA ARG A 21 8.28 10.08 11.68
C ARG A 21 9.66 10.66 11.39
N VAL A 22 10.55 10.68 12.39
CA VAL A 22 11.94 11.13 12.19
C VAL A 22 12.67 10.23 11.21
N LEU A 23 12.54 8.90 11.35
CA LEU A 23 13.14 7.96 10.41
C LEU A 23 12.56 8.10 9.01
N GLY A 24 11.25 8.34 8.88
CA GLY A 24 10.60 8.65 7.60
C GLY A 24 11.17 9.92 6.96
N PHE A 25 11.34 10.97 7.74
CA PHE A 25 11.95 12.22 7.27
C PHE A 25 13.41 12.03 6.84
N VAL A 26 14.23 11.33 7.65
CA VAL A 26 15.62 11.01 7.29
C VAL A 26 15.66 10.20 5.99
N ARG A 27 14.80 9.21 5.82
CA ARG A 27 14.66 8.46 4.56
C ARG A 27 14.40 9.42 3.40
N ASP A 28 13.45 10.33 3.53
CA ASP A 28 13.05 11.24 2.45
C ASP A 28 14.19 12.22 2.10
N VAL A 29 14.94 12.70 3.10
CA VAL A 29 16.14 13.54 2.89
C VAL A 29 17.23 12.74 2.17
N VAL A 30 17.49 11.49 2.57
CA VAL A 30 18.48 10.63 1.91
C VAL A 30 18.06 10.34 0.46
N PHE A 31 16.78 10.06 0.21
CA PHE A 31 16.27 9.90 -1.15
C PHE A 31 16.47 11.16 -1.99
N ALA A 32 16.14 12.32 -1.45
CA ALA A 32 16.33 13.60 -2.15
C ALA A 32 17.80 13.87 -2.43
N ALA A 33 18.71 13.52 -1.50
CA ALA A 33 20.14 13.70 -1.67
C ALA A 33 20.76 12.74 -2.70
N LEU A 34 20.27 11.49 -2.78
CA LEU A 34 20.81 10.47 -3.69
C LEU A 34 20.23 10.57 -5.11
N LEU A 35 18.91 10.79 -5.22
CA LEU A 35 18.23 10.87 -6.52
C LEU A 35 18.27 12.29 -7.13
N GLY A 36 18.46 13.33 -6.28
CA GLY A 36 18.41 14.71 -6.71
C GLY A 36 17.04 15.12 -7.26
N ALA A 37 16.95 16.31 -7.84
CA ALA A 37 15.76 16.80 -8.56
C ALA A 37 15.88 16.43 -10.06
N GLY A 38 15.95 15.15 -10.36
CA GLY A 38 16.18 14.65 -11.71
C GLY A 38 15.06 13.77 -12.26
N PRO A 39 15.15 13.38 -13.54
CA PRO A 39 14.17 12.50 -14.19
C PRO A 39 13.91 11.20 -13.45
N ALA A 40 14.93 10.65 -12.79
CA ALA A 40 14.82 9.42 -12.00
C ALA A 40 13.97 9.61 -10.73
N ALA A 41 14.11 10.75 -10.04
CA ALA A 41 13.30 11.08 -8.87
C ALA A 41 11.83 11.25 -9.25
N ASP A 42 11.55 11.97 -10.33
CA ASP A 42 10.18 12.14 -10.84
C ASP A 42 9.54 10.80 -11.21
N ALA A 43 10.27 9.96 -11.94
CA ALA A 43 9.83 8.63 -12.32
C ALA A 43 9.53 7.75 -11.09
N PHE A 44 10.39 7.78 -10.08
CA PHE A 44 10.23 7.05 -8.84
C PHE A 44 9.00 7.51 -8.05
N LEU A 45 8.81 8.82 -7.91
CA LEU A 45 7.66 9.38 -7.19
C LEU A 45 6.32 9.02 -7.88
N VAL A 46 6.29 9.03 -9.20
CA VAL A 46 5.11 8.59 -9.97
C VAL A 46 4.88 7.09 -9.79
N ALA A 47 5.93 6.27 -9.87
CA ALA A 47 5.84 4.84 -9.67
C ALA A 47 5.28 4.45 -8.29
N LEU A 48 5.69 5.17 -7.23
CA LEU A 48 5.19 4.94 -5.87
C LEU A 48 3.73 5.38 -5.64
N LYS A 49 3.18 6.27 -6.46
CA LYS A 49 1.78 6.72 -6.31
C LYS A 49 0.80 5.55 -6.48
N LEU A 50 1.05 4.65 -7.42
CA LEU A 50 0.18 3.52 -7.73
C LEU A 50 0.02 2.55 -6.54
N PRO A 51 1.08 1.91 -6.04
CA PRO A 51 0.94 0.96 -4.94
C PRO A 51 0.39 1.65 -3.67
N ASN A 52 0.77 2.91 -3.39
CA ASN A 52 0.23 3.65 -2.26
C ASN A 52 -1.27 3.93 -2.39
N MET A 53 -1.75 4.28 -3.59
CA MET A 53 -3.18 4.51 -3.85
C MET A 53 -3.97 3.21 -3.65
N PHE A 54 -3.50 2.10 -4.20
CA PHE A 54 -4.18 0.80 -4.06
C PHE A 54 -4.13 0.28 -2.63
N ARG A 55 -3.01 0.41 -1.94
CA ARG A 55 -2.93 0.05 -0.52
C ARG A 55 -3.96 0.80 0.32
N ARG A 56 -4.19 2.08 0.07
CA ARG A 56 -5.23 2.87 0.78
C ARG A 56 -6.64 2.36 0.46
N LEU A 57 -6.91 1.99 -0.79
CA LEU A 57 -8.22 1.49 -1.20
C LEU A 57 -8.51 0.08 -0.65
N THR A 58 -7.51 -0.80 -0.62
CA THR A 58 -7.69 -2.21 -0.25
C THR A 58 -7.42 -2.50 1.23
N ALA A 59 -6.35 -1.95 1.80
CA ALA A 59 -5.88 -2.33 3.14
C ALA A 59 -6.43 -1.45 4.28
N GLU A 60 -6.83 -0.20 4.02
CA GLU A 60 -7.18 0.76 5.07
C GLU A 60 -8.65 0.74 5.50
N GLY A 61 -9.38 -0.34 5.26
CA GLY A 61 -10.66 -0.44 5.95
C GLY A 61 -11.80 -1.15 5.22
N ALA A 62 -11.90 -1.12 3.90
CA ALA A 62 -13.06 -1.71 3.21
C ALA A 62 -13.16 -3.22 3.47
N LEU A 63 -12.05 -3.94 3.31
CA LEU A 63 -12.02 -5.39 3.54
C LEU A 63 -12.21 -5.73 5.02
N SER A 64 -11.49 -5.05 5.92
CA SER A 64 -11.59 -5.29 7.35
C SER A 64 -12.98 -4.97 7.89
N ASN A 65 -13.61 -3.91 7.42
CA ASN A 65 -14.96 -3.52 7.82
C ASN A 65 -16.03 -4.49 7.33
N ALA A 66 -15.83 -5.17 6.22
CA ALA A 66 -16.74 -6.18 5.71
C ALA A 66 -16.46 -7.57 6.30
N PHE A 67 -15.20 -7.98 6.33
CA PHE A 67 -14.81 -9.34 6.71
C PHE A 67 -14.93 -9.61 8.22
N VAL A 68 -14.49 -8.68 9.08
CA VAL A 68 -14.48 -8.90 10.54
C VAL A 68 -15.89 -9.18 11.09
N PRO A 69 -16.94 -8.40 10.77
CA PRO A 69 -18.28 -8.70 11.23
C PRO A 69 -18.85 -10.00 10.64
N ALA A 70 -18.56 -10.27 9.35
CA ALA A 70 -19.02 -11.51 8.71
C ALA A 70 -18.39 -12.74 9.35
N PHE A 71 -17.09 -12.74 9.61
CA PHE A 71 -16.37 -13.80 10.31
C PHE A 71 -16.87 -13.99 11.74
N ALA A 72 -17.07 -12.90 12.50
CA ALA A 72 -17.58 -12.95 13.86
C ALA A 72 -19.02 -13.47 13.93
N ARG A 73 -19.82 -13.21 12.90
CA ARG A 73 -21.18 -13.74 12.76
C ARG A 73 -21.16 -15.23 12.45
N ALA A 74 -20.45 -15.67 11.43
CA ALA A 74 -20.30 -17.07 11.07
C ALA A 74 -19.81 -17.91 12.25
N ARG A 75 -18.83 -17.40 13.01
CA ARG A 75 -18.32 -18.07 14.21
C ARG A 75 -19.37 -18.26 15.31
N ARG A 76 -20.28 -17.29 15.48
CA ARG A 76 -21.33 -17.37 16.52
C ARG A 76 -22.53 -18.22 16.11
N GLU A 77 -22.92 -18.17 14.84
CA GLU A 77 -24.13 -18.81 14.33
C GLU A 77 -23.85 -20.25 13.84
N ASP A 78 -22.71 -20.44 13.15
CA ASP A 78 -22.41 -21.68 12.44
C ASP A 78 -21.17 -22.42 12.99
N GLY A 79 -20.46 -21.84 13.95
CA GLY A 79 -19.31 -22.43 14.62
C GLY A 79 -17.96 -22.11 14.00
N ASP A 80 -16.89 -22.62 14.65
CA ASP A 80 -15.51 -22.32 14.28
C ASP A 80 -15.14 -22.87 12.89
N GLU A 81 -15.66 -24.02 12.51
CA GLU A 81 -15.38 -24.66 11.22
C GLU A 81 -15.92 -23.82 10.05
N ALA A 82 -17.16 -23.36 10.14
CA ALA A 82 -17.77 -22.50 9.14
C ALA A 82 -17.05 -21.15 9.03
N ALA A 83 -16.64 -20.57 10.15
CA ALA A 83 -15.86 -19.33 10.16
C ALA A 83 -14.49 -19.50 9.48
N MET A 84 -13.80 -20.61 9.70
CA MET A 84 -12.53 -20.90 9.03
C MET A 84 -12.70 -21.17 7.53
N ALA A 85 -13.79 -21.85 7.13
CA ALA A 85 -14.14 -22.03 5.73
C ALA A 85 -14.36 -20.67 5.04
N LEU A 86 -15.16 -19.79 5.64
CA LEU A 86 -15.37 -18.41 5.15
C LEU A 86 -14.07 -17.64 5.00
N ALA A 87 -13.14 -17.76 5.97
CA ALA A 87 -11.83 -17.11 5.90
C ALA A 87 -11.00 -17.64 4.72
N GLY A 88 -10.97 -18.97 4.52
CA GLY A 88 -10.27 -19.61 3.41
C GLY A 88 -10.83 -19.20 2.03
N GLU A 89 -12.14 -19.18 1.87
CA GLU A 89 -12.80 -18.75 0.65
C GLU A 89 -12.54 -17.26 0.36
N THR A 90 -12.64 -16.41 1.39
CA THR A 90 -12.36 -14.98 1.27
C THR A 90 -10.91 -14.75 0.86
N GLN A 91 -9.96 -15.42 1.51
CA GLN A 91 -8.54 -15.31 1.19
C GLN A 91 -8.23 -15.77 -0.23
N THR A 92 -8.80 -16.89 -0.66
CA THR A 92 -8.61 -17.44 -2.01
C THR A 92 -9.15 -16.48 -3.06
N THR A 93 -10.38 -16.02 -2.88
CA THR A 93 -11.02 -15.07 -3.79
C THR A 93 -10.23 -13.75 -3.87
N LEU A 94 -9.84 -13.20 -2.71
CA LEU A 94 -9.04 -11.98 -2.66
C LEU A 94 -7.69 -12.14 -3.37
N THR A 95 -7.02 -13.28 -3.14
CA THR A 95 -5.73 -13.57 -3.80
C THR A 95 -5.89 -13.66 -5.31
N MET A 96 -6.92 -14.35 -5.81
CA MET A 96 -7.19 -14.42 -7.25
C MET A 96 -7.46 -13.04 -7.86
N VAL A 97 -8.29 -12.23 -7.20
CA VAL A 97 -8.59 -10.86 -7.65
C VAL A 97 -7.35 -10.00 -7.67
N LEU A 98 -6.53 -10.05 -6.62
CA LEU A 98 -5.29 -9.27 -6.54
C LEU A 98 -4.27 -9.72 -7.58
N VAL A 99 -4.09 -11.01 -7.80
CA VAL A 99 -3.19 -11.55 -8.83
C VAL A 99 -3.65 -11.12 -10.22
N ALA A 100 -4.94 -11.26 -10.53
CA ALA A 100 -5.49 -10.79 -11.80
C ALA A 100 -5.29 -9.27 -11.99
N PHE A 101 -5.50 -8.51 -10.92
CA PHE A 101 -5.28 -7.06 -10.92
C PHE A 101 -3.82 -6.69 -11.15
N VAL A 102 -2.87 -7.38 -10.50
CA VAL A 102 -1.44 -7.16 -10.71
C VAL A 102 -1.06 -7.48 -12.15
N ILE A 103 -1.50 -8.61 -12.69
CA ILE A 103 -1.21 -9.00 -14.09
C ILE A 103 -1.74 -7.94 -15.06
N LEU A 104 -2.98 -7.50 -14.90
CA LEU A 104 -3.55 -6.44 -15.73
C LEU A 104 -2.79 -5.13 -15.60
N GLY A 105 -2.43 -4.75 -14.38
CA GLY A 105 -1.63 -3.55 -14.12
C GLY A 105 -0.26 -3.60 -14.79
N GLU A 106 0.42 -4.73 -14.74
CA GLU A 106 1.71 -4.94 -15.41
C GLU A 106 1.61 -4.81 -16.93
N ILE A 107 0.56 -5.39 -17.53
CA ILE A 107 0.32 -5.32 -18.99
C ILE A 107 0.03 -3.88 -19.41
N PHE A 108 -0.84 -3.19 -18.67
CA PHE A 108 -1.28 -1.83 -19.00
C PHE A 108 -0.42 -0.73 -18.37
N MET A 109 0.72 -1.06 -17.72
CA MET A 109 1.57 -0.09 -17.03
C MET A 109 1.97 1.12 -17.89
N PRO A 110 2.32 0.98 -19.19
CA PRO A 110 2.62 2.14 -20.03
C PRO A 110 1.45 3.13 -20.14
N ALA A 111 0.23 2.62 -20.30
CA ALA A 111 -0.97 3.45 -20.38
C ALA A 111 -1.28 4.14 -19.05
N VAL A 112 -1.09 3.41 -17.95
CA VAL A 112 -1.31 3.93 -16.59
C VAL A 112 -0.34 5.06 -16.28
N ILE A 113 0.95 4.90 -16.58
CA ILE A 113 1.95 5.95 -16.39
C ILE A 113 1.68 7.14 -17.31
N GLY A 114 1.29 6.91 -18.56
CA GLY A 114 0.90 7.98 -19.49
C GLY A 114 -0.27 8.82 -18.97
N LEU A 115 -1.23 8.20 -18.29
CA LEU A 115 -2.36 8.90 -17.66
C LEU A 115 -1.97 9.68 -16.40
N LEU A 116 -1.08 9.10 -15.56
CA LEU A 116 -0.65 9.71 -14.30
C LEU A 116 0.39 10.82 -14.47
N ALA A 117 1.20 10.72 -15.51
CA ALA A 117 2.28 11.66 -15.80
C ALA A 117 2.31 12.02 -17.30
N PRO A 118 1.29 12.73 -17.80
CA PRO A 118 1.20 13.09 -19.22
C PRO A 118 2.40 13.91 -19.69
N GLY A 119 3.04 14.69 -18.82
CA GLY A 119 4.26 15.45 -19.13
C GLY A 119 5.51 14.61 -19.37
N PHE A 120 5.44 13.26 -19.21
CA PHE A 120 6.56 12.37 -19.54
C PHE A 120 6.53 11.91 -21.02
N ALA A 121 5.43 12.17 -21.72
CA ALA A 121 5.28 11.80 -23.13
C ALA A 121 6.39 12.40 -24.01
N ASP A 122 6.83 13.61 -23.69
CA ASP A 122 7.88 14.31 -24.43
C ASP A 122 9.31 13.90 -24.03
N THR A 123 9.46 13.00 -23.04
CA THR A 123 10.75 12.58 -22.50
C THR A 123 10.80 11.05 -22.38
N PRO A 124 11.20 10.34 -23.45
CA PRO A 124 11.19 8.87 -23.48
C PRO A 124 11.96 8.20 -22.34
N ASP A 125 13.09 8.78 -21.93
CA ASP A 125 13.90 8.24 -20.84
C ASP A 125 13.17 8.28 -19.49
N ARG A 126 12.43 9.37 -19.21
CA ARG A 126 11.61 9.49 -18.00
C ARG A 126 10.44 8.50 -18.02
N MET A 127 9.78 8.40 -19.16
CA MET A 127 8.66 7.46 -19.36
C MET A 127 9.11 6.02 -19.12
N ASN A 128 10.19 5.59 -19.76
CA ASN A 128 10.74 4.23 -19.62
C ASN A 128 11.21 3.94 -18.19
N ALA A 129 11.88 4.88 -17.53
CA ALA A 129 12.28 4.76 -16.14
C ALA A 129 11.06 4.62 -15.22
N ALA A 130 10.02 5.44 -15.42
CA ALA A 130 8.80 5.40 -14.63
C ALA A 130 8.04 4.07 -14.81
N ILE A 131 7.93 3.57 -16.05
CA ILE A 131 7.29 2.27 -16.34
C ILE A 131 8.07 1.13 -15.68
N THR A 132 9.39 1.12 -15.79
CA THR A 132 10.23 0.07 -15.21
C THR A 132 10.15 0.06 -13.69
N LEU A 133 10.25 1.23 -13.06
CA LEU A 133 10.14 1.36 -11.60
C LEU A 133 8.72 1.01 -11.11
N ALA A 134 7.69 1.43 -11.85
CA ALA A 134 6.31 1.11 -11.51
C ALA A 134 6.06 -0.39 -11.57
N ARG A 135 6.54 -1.10 -12.58
CA ARG A 135 6.44 -2.57 -12.67
C ARG A 135 7.10 -3.29 -11.51
N VAL A 136 8.25 -2.81 -11.03
CA VAL A 136 8.93 -3.41 -9.87
C VAL A 136 8.19 -3.13 -8.56
N THR A 137 7.58 -1.96 -8.44
CA THR A 137 6.92 -1.52 -7.19
C THR A 137 5.44 -1.88 -7.12
N PHE A 138 4.78 -2.15 -8.24
CA PHE A 138 3.34 -2.38 -8.31
C PHE A 138 2.87 -3.66 -7.61
N PRO A 139 3.59 -4.80 -7.68
CA PRO A 139 3.23 -6.02 -6.96
C PRO A 139 3.40 -5.94 -5.43
N TYR A 140 4.11 -4.91 -4.93
CA TYR A 140 4.36 -4.70 -3.51
C TYR A 140 3.17 -4.03 -2.82
#